data_8af2b1f53e768c355094c7ce585f48e3
#
_entry.id   8af2b1f53e768c355094c7ce585f48e3
#
_cell.length_a   1.000
_cell.length_b   1.000
_cell.length_c   1.000
_cell.angle_alpha   90.00
_cell.angle_beta   90.00
_cell.angle_gamma   90.00
#
_symmetry.space_group_name_H-M   'P 1'
#
loop_
_entity.id
_entity.type
_entity.pdbx_description
1 polymer ?
#
loop_
_entity_poly.entity_id
_entity_poly.type
_entity_poly.pdbx_seq_one_letter_code
_entity_poly.pdbx_strand_id
1 'polypeptide(L)'
;MRHSIFYASAALLALAACKKDEPKLETLALEPATAEVITDEVLPELKLTATPEGILEGKTITWTSDKPEIVAISEDGALSLKVTDLEEPQTVVITAAVEDKTATCTLTVKGLIARYEIIDMTSALGFKILDRNVGAKTADEVGNFYQWGKNTPVAANNDADVNSNYDAEWSASSTGFADWSKPENTPCPKGWGLPTEDQMKAIDDKTYLPYWGATDEEIAAVKAILDKMHLVNTGSFDKRNTTGKTPDTYVNFWSAVSGDNGNHWMFQYNNSDGGMVYIVKTGTPDLAIPVRCVKE
;
A
#
# COMPACT_ATOMS: atom_id res chain seq x y z
N MET A 1 -94.40 53.34 18.28
CA MET A 1 -93.29 52.43 18.61
C MET A 1 -92.53 52.09 17.32
N ARG A 2 -91.35 52.64 17.13
CA ARG A 2 -90.51 52.39 15.92
C ARG A 2 -89.44 51.44 16.31
N HIS A 3 -89.40 50.29 15.64
CA HIS A 3 -88.30 49.31 15.77
C HIS A 3 -87.21 49.64 14.72
N SER A 4 -86.06 49.99 15.18
CA SER A 4 -84.89 50.17 14.33
C SER A 4 -84.14 48.82 14.23
N ILE A 5 -84.08 48.33 13.04
CA ILE A 5 -83.26 47.13 12.69
C ILE A 5 -81.86 47.56 12.34
N PHE A 6 -80.87 47.13 13.15
CA PHE A 6 -79.46 47.31 12.83
C PHE A 6 -78.95 46.14 11.97
N TYR A 7 -78.58 46.46 10.75
CA TYR A 7 -77.80 45.51 9.91
C TYR A 7 -76.29 45.56 10.28
N ALA A 8 -75.78 44.46 10.82
CA ALA A 8 -74.38 44.28 11.03
C ALA A 8 -73.75 43.71 9.74
N SER A 9 -72.94 44.50 9.03
CA SER A 9 -72.20 44.06 7.91
C SER A 9 -70.91 43.33 8.40
N ALA A 10 -70.90 42.02 8.24
CA ALA A 10 -69.69 41.24 8.49
C ALA A 10 -68.71 41.41 7.29
N ALA A 11 -67.65 42.14 7.48
CA ALA A 11 -66.53 42.21 6.51
C ALA A 11 -65.70 40.91 6.61
N LEU A 12 -65.78 40.08 5.60
CA LEU A 12 -64.91 38.89 5.44
C LEU A 12 -63.50 39.38 5.02
N LEU A 13 -62.56 39.43 5.94
CA LEU A 13 -61.12 39.56 5.60
C LEU A 13 -60.67 38.26 4.98
N ALA A 14 -60.48 38.23 3.66
CA ALA A 14 -59.76 37.18 2.98
C ALA A 14 -58.28 37.35 3.28
N LEU A 15 -57.76 36.55 4.20
CA LEU A 15 -56.32 36.35 4.38
C LEU A 15 -55.77 35.62 3.13
N ALA A 16 -55.25 36.39 2.18
CA ALA A 16 -54.40 35.83 1.14
C ALA A 16 -53.12 35.29 1.81
N ALA A 17 -53.08 33.97 2.09
CA ALA A 17 -51.86 33.29 2.46
C ALA A 17 -50.92 33.39 1.27
N CYS A 18 -49.95 34.31 1.32
CA CYS A 18 -48.76 34.21 0.45
C CYS A 18 -48.15 32.85 0.68
N LYS A 19 -48.32 31.92 -0.22
CA LYS A 19 -47.48 30.75 -0.31
C LYS A 19 -46.08 31.28 -0.54
N LYS A 20 -45.23 31.26 0.51
CA LYS A 20 -43.83 31.46 0.37
C LYS A 20 -43.36 30.27 -0.50
N ASP A 21 -42.88 30.57 -1.71
CA ASP A 21 -42.27 29.52 -2.54
C ASP A 21 -41.19 28.83 -1.69
N GLU A 22 -41.30 27.54 -1.57
CA GLU A 22 -40.26 26.77 -0.86
C GLU A 22 -38.94 26.92 -1.61
N PRO A 23 -37.84 27.15 -0.90
CA PRO A 23 -36.54 27.29 -1.54
C PRO A 23 -36.21 26.03 -2.34
N LYS A 24 -35.78 26.19 -3.58
CA LYS A 24 -35.41 25.09 -4.47
C LYS A 24 -33.89 24.83 -4.35
N LEU A 25 -33.49 23.58 -4.52
CA LEU A 25 -32.09 23.20 -4.63
C LEU A 25 -31.51 23.78 -5.92
N GLU A 26 -30.58 24.73 -5.79
CA GLU A 26 -29.94 25.41 -6.92
C GLU A 26 -28.66 24.70 -7.34
N THR A 27 -27.76 24.43 -6.38
CA THR A 27 -26.48 23.76 -6.62
C THR A 27 -26.26 22.65 -5.63
N LEU A 28 -25.49 21.63 -6.04
CA LEU A 28 -25.00 20.56 -5.22
C LEU A 28 -23.49 20.39 -5.52
N ALA A 29 -22.65 20.30 -4.51
CA ALA A 29 -21.22 20.08 -4.66
C ALA A 29 -20.71 19.06 -3.65
N LEU A 30 -19.71 18.28 -4.07
CA LEU A 30 -19.05 17.28 -3.26
C LEU A 30 -17.57 17.64 -3.10
N GLU A 31 -17.08 17.68 -1.87
CA GLU A 31 -15.71 17.97 -1.53
C GLU A 31 -15.07 16.79 -0.77
N PRO A 32 -13.82 16.42 -1.15
CA PRO A 32 -13.09 16.91 -2.31
C PRO A 32 -13.73 16.48 -3.64
N ALA A 33 -13.61 17.27 -4.69
CA ALA A 33 -14.08 16.90 -6.04
C ALA A 33 -13.19 15.83 -6.68
N THR A 34 -11.91 15.78 -6.28
CA THR A 34 -10.94 14.75 -6.68
C THR A 34 -10.04 14.40 -5.51
N ALA A 35 -9.62 13.14 -5.42
CA ALA A 35 -8.58 12.70 -4.48
C ALA A 35 -7.79 11.53 -5.05
N GLU A 36 -6.53 11.38 -4.60
CA GLU A 36 -5.71 10.20 -4.83
C GLU A 36 -5.50 9.49 -3.50
N VAL A 37 -5.49 8.15 -3.52
CA VAL A 37 -5.30 7.32 -2.34
C VAL A 37 -4.57 6.04 -2.72
N ILE A 38 -3.66 5.58 -1.85
CA ILE A 38 -3.05 4.26 -1.97
C ILE A 38 -3.86 3.27 -1.14
N THR A 39 -3.93 2.01 -1.55
CA THR A 39 -4.84 1.00 -0.98
C THR A 39 -4.67 0.69 0.52
N ASP A 40 -3.58 1.13 1.15
CA ASP A 40 -3.35 1.04 2.60
C ASP A 40 -3.55 2.38 3.34
N GLU A 41 -4.03 3.40 2.64
CA GLU A 41 -4.31 4.72 3.20
C GLU A 41 -5.79 4.88 3.59
N VAL A 42 -6.03 5.87 4.43
CA VAL A 42 -7.40 6.25 4.82
C VAL A 42 -8.06 7.01 3.67
N LEU A 43 -9.25 6.57 3.28
CA LEU A 43 -10.05 7.26 2.27
C LEU A 43 -10.45 8.66 2.76
N PRO A 44 -10.62 9.64 1.85
CA PRO A 44 -11.06 10.98 2.21
C PRO A 44 -12.47 10.96 2.77
N GLU A 45 -12.75 11.83 3.71
CA GLU A 45 -14.10 12.12 4.17
C GLU A 45 -14.79 13.03 3.14
N LEU A 46 -16.00 12.62 2.71
CA LEU A 46 -16.76 13.37 1.71
C LEU A 46 -17.70 14.37 2.40
N LYS A 47 -17.66 15.62 1.95
CA LYS A 47 -18.56 16.68 2.42
C LYS A 47 -19.47 17.12 1.28
N LEU A 48 -20.78 16.88 1.44
CA LEU A 48 -21.81 17.36 0.51
C LEU A 48 -22.26 18.76 0.92
N THR A 49 -22.23 19.71 -0.01
CA THR A 49 -22.70 21.09 0.17
C THR A 49 -23.76 21.43 -0.86
N ALA A 50 -24.67 22.33 -0.53
CA ALA A 50 -25.77 22.75 -1.40
C ALA A 50 -26.14 24.22 -1.21
N THR A 51 -26.74 24.82 -2.25
CA THR A 51 -27.30 26.17 -2.19
C THR A 51 -28.81 26.10 -2.45
N PRO A 52 -29.62 26.81 -1.65
CA PRO A 52 -29.27 27.56 -0.45
C PRO A 52 -28.81 26.66 0.71
N GLU A 53 -28.03 27.24 1.63
CA GLU A 53 -27.56 26.51 2.84
C GLU A 53 -28.74 25.96 3.64
N GLY A 54 -28.58 24.75 4.19
CA GLY A 54 -29.62 24.05 4.96
C GLY A 54 -30.69 23.37 4.08
N ILE A 55 -30.67 23.51 2.75
CA ILE A 55 -31.68 22.94 1.84
C ILE A 55 -31.72 21.39 1.87
N LEU A 56 -30.64 20.76 2.31
CA LEU A 56 -30.54 19.28 2.37
C LEU A 56 -31.26 18.67 3.58
N GLU A 57 -31.67 19.47 4.57
CA GLU A 57 -32.36 18.98 5.74
C GLU A 57 -33.68 18.30 5.34
N GLY A 58 -33.87 17.04 5.76
CA GLY A 58 -35.03 16.23 5.43
C GLY A 58 -35.08 15.70 3.99
N LYS A 59 -34.09 15.97 3.14
CA LYS A 59 -34.01 15.40 1.79
C LYS A 59 -33.32 14.05 1.79
N THR A 60 -33.75 13.18 0.90
CA THR A 60 -33.06 11.91 0.66
C THR A 60 -31.85 12.14 -0.23
N ILE A 61 -30.68 11.70 0.25
CA ILE A 61 -29.44 11.70 -0.51
C ILE A 61 -29.20 10.26 -1.00
N THR A 62 -29.01 10.09 -2.30
CA THR A 62 -28.65 8.79 -2.88
C THR A 62 -27.18 8.80 -3.23
N TRP A 63 -26.43 7.85 -2.67
CA TRP A 63 -25.01 7.67 -2.91
C TRP A 63 -24.75 6.47 -3.83
N THR A 64 -23.86 6.62 -4.79
CA THR A 64 -23.46 5.53 -5.69
C THR A 64 -21.96 5.57 -5.98
N SER A 65 -21.39 4.39 -6.21
CA SER A 65 -20.03 4.19 -6.74
C SER A 65 -20.16 3.48 -8.08
N ASP A 66 -19.39 3.91 -9.08
CA ASP A 66 -19.34 3.24 -10.38
C ASP A 66 -18.51 1.94 -10.35
N LYS A 67 -17.66 1.78 -9.32
CA LYS A 67 -16.86 0.57 -9.06
C LYS A 67 -16.93 0.16 -7.58
N PRO A 68 -18.09 -0.34 -7.11
CA PRO A 68 -18.30 -0.66 -5.70
C PRO A 68 -17.41 -1.82 -5.21
N GLU A 69 -16.86 -2.64 -6.12
CA GLU A 69 -15.89 -3.68 -5.85
C GLU A 69 -14.49 -3.14 -5.50
N ILE A 70 -14.20 -1.87 -5.81
CA ILE A 70 -12.95 -1.17 -5.45
C ILE A 70 -13.18 -0.24 -4.27
N VAL A 71 -14.14 0.69 -4.40
CA VAL A 71 -14.56 1.60 -3.33
C VAL A 71 -16.08 1.55 -3.23
N ALA A 72 -16.58 1.02 -2.14
CA ALA A 72 -18.01 1.07 -1.82
C ALA A 72 -18.32 2.34 -1.02
N ILE A 73 -19.57 2.80 -1.15
CA ILE A 73 -20.13 3.90 -0.36
C ILE A 73 -21.40 3.44 0.35
N SER A 74 -21.56 3.83 1.60
CA SER A 74 -22.74 3.54 2.41
C SER A 74 -23.83 4.58 2.21
N GLU A 75 -25.03 4.32 2.73
CA GLU A 75 -26.18 5.23 2.64
C GLU A 75 -25.95 6.58 3.34
N ASP A 76 -25.06 6.62 4.31
CA ASP A 76 -24.64 7.83 5.03
C ASP A 76 -23.45 8.57 4.39
N GLY A 77 -22.94 8.06 3.23
CA GLY A 77 -21.86 8.68 2.48
C GLY A 77 -20.46 8.29 2.93
N ALA A 78 -20.30 7.27 3.80
CA ALA A 78 -19.00 6.79 4.22
C ALA A 78 -18.37 5.86 3.16
N LEU A 79 -17.12 6.13 2.82
CA LEU A 79 -16.35 5.33 1.87
C LEU A 79 -15.68 4.14 2.54
N SER A 80 -15.61 3.02 1.83
CA SER A 80 -14.85 1.83 2.26
C SER A 80 -14.10 1.20 1.09
N LEU A 81 -12.79 1.00 1.26
CA LEU A 81 -11.96 0.28 0.30
C LEU A 81 -12.29 -1.22 0.35
N LYS A 82 -12.41 -1.87 -0.81
CA LYS A 82 -12.77 -3.30 -0.96
C LYS A 82 -11.61 -4.14 -1.50
N VAL A 83 -10.52 -3.50 -1.88
CA VAL A 83 -9.30 -4.14 -2.37
C VAL A 83 -8.15 -3.87 -1.41
N THR A 84 -7.20 -4.81 -1.33
CA THR A 84 -6.01 -4.69 -0.49
C THR A 84 -4.81 -4.15 -1.27
N ASP A 85 -4.79 -4.37 -2.59
CA ASP A 85 -3.76 -3.86 -3.49
C ASP A 85 -4.23 -3.89 -4.95
N LEU A 86 -3.62 -3.05 -5.80
CA LEU A 86 -3.88 -2.93 -7.23
C LEU A 86 -2.57 -2.96 -8.01
N GLU A 87 -2.52 -3.69 -9.12
CA GLU A 87 -1.38 -3.66 -10.03
C GLU A 87 -1.32 -2.34 -10.83
N GLU A 88 -2.48 -1.85 -11.26
CA GLU A 88 -2.62 -0.60 -12.01
C GLU A 88 -3.62 0.34 -11.31
N PRO A 89 -3.40 1.65 -11.37
CA PRO A 89 -4.32 2.64 -10.81
C PRO A 89 -5.73 2.51 -11.38
N GLN A 90 -6.73 2.68 -10.53
CA GLN A 90 -8.14 2.66 -10.91
C GLN A 90 -8.81 4.00 -10.60
N THR A 91 -9.59 4.50 -11.54
CA THR A 91 -10.46 5.66 -11.31
C THR A 91 -11.83 5.18 -10.87
N VAL A 92 -12.31 5.71 -9.76
CA VAL A 92 -13.63 5.44 -9.18
C VAL A 92 -14.39 6.75 -9.05
N VAL A 93 -15.64 6.79 -9.54
CA VAL A 93 -16.51 7.97 -9.44
C VAL A 93 -17.58 7.71 -8.38
N ILE A 94 -17.55 8.55 -7.34
CA ILE A 94 -18.59 8.58 -6.32
C ILE A 94 -19.58 9.68 -6.67
N THR A 95 -20.86 9.36 -6.66
CA THR A 95 -21.93 10.30 -7.00
C THR A 95 -22.90 10.44 -5.82
N ALA A 96 -23.16 11.68 -5.43
CA ALA A 96 -24.30 12.05 -4.58
C ALA A 96 -25.42 12.62 -5.44
N ALA A 97 -26.64 12.16 -5.26
CA ALA A 97 -27.82 12.67 -5.96
C ALA A 97 -28.89 13.11 -4.96
N VAL A 98 -29.43 14.30 -5.20
CA VAL A 98 -30.56 14.87 -4.43
C VAL A 98 -31.51 15.51 -5.43
N GLU A 99 -32.76 15.03 -5.46
CA GLU A 99 -33.76 15.45 -6.46
C GLU A 99 -33.22 15.29 -7.90
N ASP A 100 -33.12 16.40 -8.66
CA ASP A 100 -32.62 16.43 -10.04
C ASP A 100 -31.13 16.84 -10.12
N LYS A 101 -30.45 17.04 -8.97
CA LYS A 101 -29.05 17.47 -8.90
C LYS A 101 -28.13 16.32 -8.53
N THR A 102 -26.94 16.35 -9.12
CA THR A 102 -25.87 15.41 -8.80
C THR A 102 -24.57 16.14 -8.53
N ALA A 103 -23.74 15.58 -7.65
CA ALA A 103 -22.37 16.01 -7.41
C ALA A 103 -21.45 14.78 -7.39
N THR A 104 -20.23 14.92 -7.87
CA THR A 104 -19.29 13.80 -8.00
C THR A 104 -17.97 14.08 -7.33
N CYS A 105 -17.35 13.00 -6.80
CA CYS A 105 -15.94 12.95 -6.42
C CYS A 105 -15.26 11.88 -7.27
N THR A 106 -14.14 12.23 -7.90
CA THR A 106 -13.32 11.29 -8.66
C THR A 106 -12.13 10.86 -7.81
N LEU A 107 -12.08 9.58 -7.45
CA LEU A 107 -10.99 8.99 -6.70
C LEU A 107 -10.04 8.25 -7.65
N THR A 108 -8.73 8.53 -7.55
CA THR A 108 -7.69 7.71 -8.17
C THR A 108 -7.13 6.78 -7.11
N VAL A 109 -7.51 5.50 -7.16
CA VAL A 109 -7.02 4.46 -6.24
C VAL A 109 -5.79 3.81 -6.84
N LYS A 110 -4.67 3.90 -6.15
CA LYS A 110 -3.37 3.34 -6.54
C LYS A 110 -3.02 2.15 -5.66
N GLY A 111 -2.34 1.15 -6.22
CA GLY A 111 -1.78 0.05 -5.45
C GLY A 111 -0.53 0.45 -4.66
N LEU A 112 -0.06 -0.47 -3.81
CA LEU A 112 1.13 -0.27 -2.97
C LEU A 112 2.39 0.04 -3.78
N ILE A 113 2.45 -0.40 -5.05
CA ILE A 113 3.55 -0.11 -5.97
C ILE A 113 3.81 1.40 -6.16
N ALA A 114 2.78 2.23 -6.00
CA ALA A 114 2.90 3.68 -6.12
C ALA A 114 3.80 4.34 -5.05
N ARG A 115 4.20 3.59 -4.01
CA ARG A 115 5.14 4.04 -2.98
C ARG A 115 6.60 3.90 -3.37
N TYR A 116 6.88 3.16 -4.45
CA TYR A 116 8.24 2.76 -4.82
C TYR A 116 8.65 3.37 -6.16
N GLU A 117 9.96 3.59 -6.31
CA GLU A 117 10.56 3.81 -7.61
C GLU A 117 10.97 2.46 -8.21
N ILE A 118 10.81 2.33 -9.53
CA ILE A 118 11.18 1.12 -10.27
C ILE A 118 12.56 1.33 -10.87
N ILE A 119 13.52 0.54 -10.43
CA ILE A 119 14.86 0.51 -10.99
C ILE A 119 14.89 -0.53 -12.11
N ASP A 120 15.10 -0.06 -13.33
CA ASP A 120 15.24 -0.94 -14.48
C ASP A 120 16.66 -1.54 -14.52
N MET A 121 16.75 -2.84 -14.18
CA MET A 121 17.97 -3.65 -14.24
C MET A 121 17.92 -4.64 -15.42
N THR A 122 16.97 -4.53 -16.34
CA THR A 122 16.75 -5.49 -17.44
C THR A 122 18.01 -5.70 -18.28
N SER A 123 18.76 -4.63 -18.58
CA SER A 123 20.00 -4.74 -19.35
C SER A 123 21.15 -5.44 -18.60
N ALA A 124 21.19 -5.35 -17.28
CA ALA A 124 22.25 -5.91 -16.45
C ALA A 124 21.90 -7.30 -15.90
N LEU A 125 20.67 -7.46 -15.42
CA LEU A 125 20.21 -8.63 -14.66
C LEU A 125 18.98 -9.34 -15.27
N GLY A 126 18.32 -8.75 -16.27
CA GLY A 126 17.14 -9.33 -16.92
C GLY A 126 15.81 -9.02 -16.25
N PHE A 127 15.76 -8.19 -15.21
CA PHE A 127 14.56 -7.86 -14.46
C PHE A 127 14.57 -6.44 -13.90
N LYS A 128 13.43 -6.02 -13.35
CA LYS A 128 13.26 -4.75 -12.61
C LYS A 128 13.25 -5.02 -11.12
N ILE A 129 13.71 -4.06 -10.32
CA ILE A 129 13.75 -4.15 -8.85
C ILE A 129 13.16 -2.87 -8.25
N LEU A 130 12.50 -2.98 -7.10
CA LEU A 130 12.08 -1.79 -6.36
C LEU A 130 13.29 -1.11 -5.71
N ASP A 131 13.26 0.22 -5.63
CA ASP A 131 14.34 1.05 -5.07
C ASP A 131 14.64 0.80 -3.58
N ARG A 132 13.70 0.18 -2.86
CA ARG A 132 13.78 -0.07 -1.42
C ARG A 132 13.11 -1.38 -1.02
N ASN A 133 13.38 -1.82 0.21
CA ASN A 133 12.74 -3.00 0.81
C ASN A 133 11.30 -2.70 1.19
N VAL A 134 10.47 -3.75 1.29
CA VAL A 134 9.07 -3.63 1.73
C VAL A 134 8.99 -2.99 3.11
N GLY A 135 8.12 -1.99 3.25
CA GLY A 135 7.91 -1.24 4.49
C GLY A 135 8.87 -0.08 4.72
N ALA A 136 9.89 0.11 3.88
CA ALA A 136 10.73 1.30 3.90
C ALA A 136 9.99 2.51 3.31
N LYS A 137 10.12 3.68 3.94
CA LYS A 137 9.53 4.94 3.44
C LYS A 137 10.47 5.66 2.49
N THR A 138 11.77 5.47 2.64
CA THR A 138 12.83 6.03 1.78
C THR A 138 13.79 4.94 1.35
N ALA A 139 14.60 5.19 0.32
CA ALA A 139 15.59 4.23 -0.17
C ALA A 139 16.72 3.95 0.85
N ASP A 140 16.94 4.86 1.82
CA ASP A 140 17.97 4.72 2.86
C ASP A 140 17.48 3.93 4.10
N GLU A 141 16.20 3.60 4.16
CA GLU A 141 15.63 2.83 5.26
C GLU A 141 15.73 1.33 5.01
N VAL A 142 15.90 0.57 6.11
CA VAL A 142 16.02 -0.88 6.06
C VAL A 142 14.73 -1.59 5.63
N GLY A 143 13.57 -1.00 5.98
CA GLY A 143 12.26 -1.62 5.78
C GLY A 143 11.89 -2.61 6.89
N ASN A 144 10.89 -3.42 6.61
CA ASN A 144 10.37 -4.40 7.54
C ASN A 144 11.12 -5.73 7.45
N PHE A 145 11.20 -6.44 8.59
CA PHE A 145 11.78 -7.77 8.68
C PHE A 145 10.69 -8.85 8.69
N TYR A 146 10.91 -9.89 7.92
CA TYR A 146 9.97 -10.99 7.74
C TYR A 146 10.65 -12.34 7.94
N GLN A 147 9.96 -13.27 8.60
CA GLN A 147 10.28 -14.69 8.55
C GLN A 147 9.75 -15.26 7.24
N TRP A 148 10.49 -16.11 6.56
CA TRP A 148 10.09 -16.61 5.23
C TRP A 148 8.72 -17.29 5.29
N GLY A 149 7.82 -16.95 4.38
CA GLY A 149 6.44 -17.45 4.37
C GLY A 149 5.48 -16.75 5.35
N LYS A 150 5.89 -15.68 6.04
CA LYS A 150 5.07 -14.93 6.99
C LYS A 150 4.87 -13.50 6.52
N ASN A 151 3.66 -13.16 6.09
CA ASN A 151 3.37 -11.81 5.54
C ASN A 151 3.21 -10.72 6.60
N THR A 152 3.21 -11.08 7.88
CA THR A 152 3.19 -10.12 8.98
C THR A 152 4.62 -9.82 9.40
N PRO A 153 5.05 -8.55 9.40
CA PRO A 153 6.40 -8.20 9.80
C PRO A 153 6.63 -8.48 11.29
N VAL A 154 7.83 -8.94 11.61
CA VAL A 154 8.26 -9.24 12.97
C VAL A 154 9.12 -8.15 13.61
N ALA A 155 9.59 -7.22 12.81
CA ALA A 155 10.23 -5.98 13.23
C ALA A 155 10.08 -4.96 12.09
N ALA A 156 10.10 -3.68 12.41
CA ALA A 156 10.01 -2.59 11.45
C ALA A 156 11.30 -1.78 11.47
N ASN A 157 11.72 -1.36 10.30
CA ASN A 157 12.78 -0.41 10.00
C ASN A 157 13.95 -0.34 11.02
N ASN A 158 13.83 0.49 12.05
CA ASN A 158 14.86 0.72 13.07
C ASN A 158 14.58 0.07 14.42
N ASP A 159 13.66 -0.91 14.47
CA ASP A 159 13.39 -1.63 15.70
C ASP A 159 14.66 -2.35 16.20
N ALA A 160 14.95 -2.20 17.48
CA ALA A 160 16.06 -2.90 18.12
C ALA A 160 15.72 -4.36 18.41
N ASP A 161 14.43 -4.66 18.60
CA ASP A 161 13.92 -5.95 19.04
C ASP A 161 12.81 -6.43 18.10
N VAL A 162 12.58 -7.74 18.07
CA VAL A 162 11.42 -8.31 17.40
C VAL A 162 10.14 -8.07 18.22
N ASN A 163 9.02 -7.96 17.53
CA ASN A 163 7.69 -7.83 18.14
C ASN A 163 7.05 -9.19 18.41
N SER A 164 5.83 -9.20 18.95
CA SER A 164 5.08 -10.42 19.30
C SER A 164 4.71 -11.32 18.12
N ASN A 165 4.93 -10.88 16.88
CA ASN A 165 4.72 -11.72 15.70
C ASN A 165 5.89 -12.67 15.41
N TYR A 166 7.06 -12.44 16.01
CA TYR A 166 8.21 -13.34 15.83
C TYR A 166 7.94 -14.72 16.45
N ASP A 167 8.26 -15.77 15.70
CA ASP A 167 8.11 -17.15 16.13
C ASP A 167 9.46 -17.89 15.95
N ALA A 168 10.11 -18.24 17.05
CA ALA A 168 11.40 -18.91 17.04
C ALA A 168 11.35 -20.36 16.46
N GLU A 169 10.15 -20.96 16.40
CA GLU A 169 9.92 -22.30 15.85
C GLU A 169 9.21 -22.24 14.48
N TRP A 170 9.19 -21.05 13.84
CA TRP A 170 8.56 -20.86 12.55
C TRP A 170 9.13 -21.81 11.49
N SER A 171 8.26 -22.50 10.80
CA SER A 171 8.61 -23.52 9.79
C SER A 171 7.47 -23.69 8.76
N ALA A 172 7.71 -24.47 7.73
CA ALA A 172 6.71 -24.80 6.72
C ALA A 172 5.45 -25.52 7.27
N SER A 173 5.52 -26.05 8.50
CA SER A 173 4.37 -26.66 9.20
C SER A 173 3.59 -25.67 10.08
N SER A 174 4.05 -24.44 10.23
CA SER A 174 3.41 -23.43 11.07
C SER A 174 2.09 -22.95 10.46
N THR A 175 1.11 -22.68 11.31
CA THR A 175 -0.18 -22.11 10.86
C THR A 175 0.04 -20.74 10.24
N GLY A 176 -0.50 -20.53 9.03
CA GLY A 176 -0.34 -19.27 8.30
C GLY A 176 0.95 -19.19 7.48
N PHE A 177 1.72 -20.27 7.38
CA PHE A 177 2.85 -20.32 6.46
C PHE A 177 2.37 -20.19 5.02
N ALA A 178 2.91 -19.21 4.29
CA ALA A 178 2.60 -18.92 2.89
C ALA A 178 3.74 -19.40 1.98
N ASP A 179 3.41 -20.01 0.87
CA ASP A 179 4.39 -20.41 -0.14
C ASP A 179 4.81 -19.16 -0.95
N TRP A 180 5.94 -18.58 -0.61
CA TRP A 180 6.49 -17.39 -1.27
C TRP A 180 7.15 -17.66 -2.63
N SER A 181 7.18 -18.91 -3.09
CA SER A 181 7.50 -19.18 -4.50
C SER A 181 6.42 -18.62 -5.44
N LYS A 182 5.26 -18.27 -4.90
CA LYS A 182 4.13 -17.66 -5.60
C LYS A 182 4.06 -16.16 -5.25
N PRO A 183 4.21 -15.27 -6.23
CA PRO A 183 4.24 -13.82 -6.00
C PRO A 183 3.04 -13.29 -5.20
N GLU A 184 1.84 -13.82 -5.46
CA GLU A 184 0.60 -13.42 -4.79
C GLU A 184 0.56 -13.74 -3.29
N ASN A 185 1.46 -14.61 -2.82
CA ASN A 185 1.57 -14.99 -1.41
C ASN A 185 2.64 -14.19 -0.66
N THR A 186 3.33 -13.29 -1.32
CA THR A 186 4.45 -12.53 -0.74
C THR A 186 3.97 -11.17 -0.19
N PRO A 187 4.75 -10.50 0.66
CA PRO A 187 4.45 -9.12 1.08
C PRO A 187 4.75 -8.08 0.01
N CYS A 188 5.13 -8.48 -1.22
CA CYS A 188 5.38 -7.58 -2.34
C CYS A 188 4.09 -6.93 -2.84
N PRO A 189 4.15 -5.74 -3.43
CA PRO A 189 3.03 -5.16 -4.17
C PRO A 189 2.54 -6.10 -5.26
N LYS A 190 1.25 -6.01 -5.59
CA LYS A 190 0.63 -6.84 -6.62
C LYS A 190 1.37 -6.74 -7.95
N GLY A 191 1.60 -7.89 -8.58
CA GLY A 191 2.39 -8.00 -9.81
C GLY A 191 3.91 -8.00 -9.60
N TRP A 192 4.37 -7.98 -8.36
CA TRP A 192 5.77 -8.10 -7.93
C TRP A 192 5.95 -9.33 -7.05
N GLY A 193 7.17 -9.86 -6.97
CA GLY A 193 7.49 -11.03 -6.15
C GLY A 193 8.90 -10.97 -5.59
N LEU A 194 9.30 -12.01 -4.85
CA LEU A 194 10.68 -12.19 -4.46
C LEU A 194 11.52 -12.67 -5.65
N PRO A 195 12.85 -12.43 -5.64
CA PRO A 195 13.74 -12.96 -6.67
C PRO A 195 13.61 -14.47 -6.82
N THR A 196 13.37 -14.92 -8.04
CA THR A 196 13.35 -16.34 -8.43
C THR A 196 14.76 -16.94 -8.46
N GLU A 197 14.87 -18.25 -8.64
CA GLU A 197 16.17 -18.93 -8.78
C GLU A 197 17.01 -18.37 -9.94
N ASP A 198 16.40 -18.16 -11.09
CA ASP A 198 17.11 -17.63 -12.27
C ASP A 198 17.54 -16.17 -12.03
N GLN A 199 16.73 -15.36 -11.36
CA GLN A 199 17.10 -14.00 -11.00
C GLN A 199 18.21 -13.96 -9.94
N MET A 200 18.19 -14.84 -8.96
CA MET A 200 19.27 -14.99 -7.99
C MET A 200 20.58 -15.40 -8.67
N LYS A 201 20.53 -16.36 -9.61
CA LYS A 201 21.71 -16.75 -10.41
C LYS A 201 22.20 -15.60 -11.29
N ALA A 202 21.30 -14.83 -11.89
CA ALA A 202 21.69 -13.67 -12.70
C ALA A 202 22.42 -12.61 -11.86
N ILE A 203 21.99 -12.39 -10.61
CA ILE A 203 22.71 -11.51 -9.69
C ILE A 203 24.09 -12.13 -9.41
N ASP A 204 24.19 -13.42 -9.06
CA ASP A 204 25.44 -14.13 -8.77
C ASP A 204 26.42 -14.01 -9.93
N ASP A 205 26.01 -14.40 -11.12
CA ASP A 205 26.84 -14.37 -12.32
C ASP A 205 27.43 -12.99 -12.63
N LYS A 206 26.72 -11.91 -12.27
CA LYS A 206 27.13 -10.53 -12.56
C LYS A 206 27.84 -9.84 -11.41
N THR A 207 27.78 -10.38 -10.21
CA THR A 207 28.35 -9.76 -9.01
C THR A 207 29.34 -10.67 -8.30
N TYR A 208 29.54 -11.91 -8.77
CA TYR A 208 30.58 -12.78 -8.25
C TYR A 208 31.97 -12.22 -8.56
N LEU A 209 32.75 -12.05 -7.51
CA LEU A 209 34.17 -11.73 -7.61
C LEU A 209 34.99 -12.86 -6.97
N PRO A 210 36.05 -13.37 -7.65
CA PRO A 210 36.95 -14.32 -7.04
C PRO A 210 37.65 -13.66 -5.84
N TYR A 211 37.79 -14.40 -4.74
CA TYR A 211 38.44 -13.91 -3.52
C TYR A 211 39.85 -13.35 -3.72
N TRP A 212 40.57 -13.88 -4.72
CA TRP A 212 41.89 -13.44 -5.11
C TRP A 212 41.94 -13.16 -6.62
N GLY A 213 42.51 -12.00 -6.98
CA GLY A 213 42.83 -11.69 -8.36
C GLY A 213 41.76 -10.95 -9.17
N ALA A 214 40.68 -10.47 -8.55
CA ALA A 214 39.79 -9.53 -9.22
C ALA A 214 40.50 -8.24 -9.54
N THR A 215 40.31 -7.75 -10.76
CA THR A 215 40.85 -6.46 -11.23
C THR A 215 40.00 -5.30 -10.68
N ASP A 216 40.61 -4.10 -10.62
CA ASP A 216 39.89 -2.88 -10.22
C ASP A 216 38.69 -2.61 -11.14
N GLU A 217 38.78 -2.97 -12.42
CA GLU A 217 37.66 -2.82 -13.39
C GLU A 217 36.49 -3.77 -13.07
N GLU A 218 36.79 -5.03 -12.75
CA GLU A 218 35.75 -6.00 -12.34
C GLU A 218 35.10 -5.57 -11.04
N ILE A 219 35.87 -5.12 -10.05
CA ILE A 219 35.33 -4.58 -8.78
C ILE A 219 34.42 -3.37 -9.04
N ALA A 220 34.85 -2.44 -9.90
CA ALA A 220 34.07 -1.26 -10.24
C ALA A 220 32.76 -1.62 -10.97
N ALA A 221 32.76 -2.63 -11.86
CA ALA A 221 31.60 -3.09 -12.58
C ALA A 221 30.56 -3.72 -11.62
N VAL A 222 31.00 -4.59 -10.70
CA VAL A 222 30.15 -5.18 -9.67
C VAL A 222 29.56 -4.10 -8.77
N LYS A 223 30.42 -3.18 -8.29
CA LYS A 223 29.97 -2.08 -7.46
C LYS A 223 28.91 -1.23 -8.15
N ALA A 224 29.04 -0.94 -9.43
CA ALA A 224 28.06 -0.17 -10.20
C ALA A 224 26.69 -0.87 -10.26
N ILE A 225 26.63 -2.21 -10.32
CA ILE A 225 25.39 -2.98 -10.26
C ILE A 225 24.77 -2.86 -8.87
N LEU A 226 25.55 -3.09 -7.80
CA LEU A 226 25.07 -3.07 -6.42
C LEU A 226 24.60 -1.66 -5.98
N ASP A 227 25.37 -0.63 -6.36
CA ASP A 227 25.00 0.77 -6.11
C ASP A 227 23.67 1.13 -6.78
N LYS A 228 23.48 0.68 -8.04
CA LYS A 228 22.21 0.89 -8.77
C LYS A 228 21.02 0.20 -8.13
N MET A 229 21.21 -0.91 -7.41
CA MET A 229 20.17 -1.62 -6.68
C MET A 229 19.73 -0.89 -5.40
N HIS A 230 20.38 0.20 -5.00
CA HIS A 230 20.12 0.96 -3.75
C HIS A 230 20.07 0.03 -2.53
N LEU A 231 21.11 -0.75 -2.33
CA LEU A 231 21.17 -1.71 -1.23
C LEU A 231 21.60 -1.02 0.07
N VAL A 232 20.89 -1.29 1.16
CA VAL A 232 21.19 -0.80 2.50
C VAL A 232 21.59 -1.95 3.42
N ASN A 233 22.47 -1.69 4.36
CA ASN A 233 22.83 -2.66 5.38
C ASN A 233 21.62 -2.95 6.27
N THR A 234 21.27 -4.20 6.43
CA THR A 234 20.02 -4.59 7.10
C THR A 234 20.21 -5.29 8.43
N GLY A 235 21.29 -6.08 8.58
CA GLY A 235 21.37 -7.06 9.68
C GLY A 235 20.28 -8.12 9.55
N SER A 236 20.04 -8.83 10.66
CA SER A 236 19.01 -9.87 10.75
C SER A 236 18.62 -10.12 12.20
N PHE A 237 17.47 -10.77 12.42
CA PHE A 237 17.08 -11.37 13.70
C PHE A 237 16.97 -12.88 13.55
N ASP A 238 17.40 -13.64 14.55
CA ASP A 238 17.19 -15.08 14.63
C ASP A 238 16.86 -15.47 16.08
N LYS A 239 16.55 -16.72 16.33
CA LYS A 239 16.19 -17.21 17.69
C LYS A 239 17.27 -16.99 18.77
N ARG A 240 18.51 -16.66 18.39
CA ARG A 240 19.60 -16.35 19.32
C ARG A 240 19.71 -14.85 19.56
N ASN A 241 19.24 -14.04 18.61
CA ASN A 241 19.36 -12.58 18.61
C ASN A 241 17.98 -11.94 18.36
N THR A 242 17.05 -12.14 19.28
CA THR A 242 15.72 -11.49 19.24
C THR A 242 15.74 -10.09 19.85
N THR A 243 16.77 -9.84 20.69
CA THR A 243 17.08 -8.52 21.26
C THR A 243 18.35 -7.99 20.64
N GLY A 244 18.20 -7.00 19.77
CA GLY A 244 19.31 -6.44 19.00
C GLY A 244 19.55 -7.17 17.67
N LYS A 245 19.64 -6.39 16.62
CA LYS A 245 20.03 -6.89 15.30
C LYS A 245 21.44 -7.46 15.34
N THR A 246 21.71 -8.48 14.53
CA THR A 246 23.11 -8.76 14.15
C THR A 246 23.73 -7.48 13.54
N PRO A 247 25.06 -7.31 13.65
CA PRO A 247 25.69 -6.09 13.13
C PRO A 247 25.25 -5.74 11.72
N ASP A 248 24.96 -4.46 11.47
CA ASP A 248 24.52 -3.91 10.18
C ASP A 248 25.67 -3.87 9.15
N THR A 249 26.45 -4.95 9.06
CA THR A 249 27.54 -5.11 8.08
C THR A 249 27.10 -5.84 6.82
N TYR A 250 25.89 -6.42 6.86
CA TYR A 250 25.36 -7.21 5.77
C TYR A 250 24.08 -6.60 5.21
N VAL A 251 24.00 -6.59 3.89
CA VAL A 251 22.74 -6.45 3.16
C VAL A 251 22.13 -7.83 3.04
N ASN A 252 20.87 -7.99 3.47
CA ASN A 252 20.16 -9.26 3.35
C ASN A 252 18.76 -9.01 2.77
N PHE A 253 18.29 -9.94 1.94
CA PHE A 253 16.89 -10.05 1.59
C PHE A 253 16.53 -11.48 1.14
N TRP A 254 15.27 -11.87 1.36
CA TRP A 254 14.76 -13.17 0.96
C TRP A 254 14.62 -13.33 -0.56
N SER A 255 14.79 -14.57 -1.03
CA SER A 255 14.37 -15.01 -2.37
C SER A 255 13.12 -15.90 -2.30
N ALA A 256 12.53 -16.19 -3.47
CA ALA A 256 11.42 -17.11 -3.62
C ALA A 256 11.83 -18.60 -3.56
N VAL A 257 13.12 -18.88 -3.41
CA VAL A 257 13.69 -20.22 -3.59
C VAL A 257 13.69 -21.01 -2.30
N SER A 258 13.04 -22.17 -2.31
CA SER A 258 13.17 -23.18 -1.25
C SER A 258 14.41 -24.02 -1.50
N GLY A 259 15.28 -24.09 -0.52
CA GLY A 259 16.45 -24.97 -0.52
C GLY A 259 16.19 -26.28 0.20
N ASP A 260 17.26 -27.02 0.46
CA ASP A 260 17.21 -28.30 1.16
C ASP A 260 16.88 -28.13 2.66
N ASN A 261 16.28 -29.18 3.25
CA ASN A 261 16.00 -29.26 4.69
C ASN A 261 15.14 -28.13 5.26
N GLY A 262 14.23 -27.55 4.45
CA GLY A 262 13.35 -26.46 4.88
C GLY A 262 14.03 -25.11 5.00
N ASN A 263 15.26 -24.97 4.51
CA ASN A 263 15.93 -23.69 4.36
C ASN A 263 15.46 -22.97 3.10
N HIS A 264 15.70 -21.65 3.03
CA HIS A 264 15.35 -20.83 1.89
C HIS A 264 16.55 -19.99 1.45
N TRP A 265 16.64 -19.70 0.16
CA TRP A 265 17.72 -18.87 -0.34
C TRP A 265 17.51 -17.41 0.04
N MET A 266 18.62 -16.75 0.33
CA MET A 266 18.67 -15.32 0.61
C MET A 266 19.87 -14.69 -0.10
N PHE A 267 19.70 -13.46 -0.51
CA PHE A 267 20.83 -12.62 -0.86
C PHE A 267 21.55 -12.17 0.40
N GLN A 268 22.88 -12.24 0.40
CA GLN A 268 23.71 -11.64 1.43
C GLN A 268 24.93 -10.98 0.79
N TYR A 269 25.14 -9.72 1.10
CA TYR A 269 26.28 -8.95 0.68
C TYR A 269 26.97 -8.31 1.88
N ASN A 270 28.29 -8.45 1.99
CA ASN A 270 29.10 -7.79 3.01
C ASN A 270 29.68 -6.50 2.45
N ASN A 271 29.28 -5.36 2.99
CA ASN A 271 29.73 -4.05 2.55
C ASN A 271 31.02 -3.57 3.28
N SER A 272 31.54 -4.35 4.26
CA SER A 272 32.70 -4.02 5.06
C SER A 272 33.96 -4.51 4.47
N ASP A 273 34.86 -4.28 3.91
CA ASP A 273 36.14 -4.84 3.44
C ASP A 273 36.16 -5.44 2.01
N GLY A 274 36.08 -4.56 1.01
CA GLY A 274 36.33 -4.95 -0.39
C GLY A 274 35.23 -5.80 -1.03
N GLY A 275 34.05 -5.85 -0.40
CA GLY A 275 32.81 -6.30 -1.01
C GLY A 275 32.80 -7.76 -1.44
N MET A 276 32.84 -8.71 -0.50
CA MET A 276 32.50 -10.09 -0.84
C MET A 276 31.00 -10.26 -0.95
N VAL A 277 30.53 -10.61 -2.14
CA VAL A 277 29.14 -10.95 -2.40
C VAL A 277 28.96 -12.44 -2.16
N TYR A 278 28.14 -12.80 -1.20
CA TYR A 278 27.64 -14.16 -1.02
C TYR A 278 26.17 -14.21 -1.41
N ILE A 279 25.90 -14.67 -2.63
CA ILE A 279 24.56 -14.45 -3.20
C ILE A 279 23.59 -15.54 -2.88
N VAL A 280 24.05 -16.73 -2.59
CA VAL A 280 23.18 -17.83 -2.22
C VAL A 280 23.60 -18.35 -0.88
N LYS A 281 23.08 -17.72 0.17
CA LYS A 281 23.12 -18.28 1.50
C LYS A 281 21.76 -18.87 1.84
N THR A 282 21.75 -20.02 2.54
CA THR A 282 20.52 -20.60 3.03
C THR A 282 20.24 -20.08 4.43
N GLY A 283 19.02 -19.55 4.65
CA GLY A 283 18.50 -19.15 5.93
C GLY A 283 17.38 -20.10 6.38
N THR A 284 17.30 -20.39 7.68
CA THR A 284 16.17 -21.10 8.25
C THR A 284 14.92 -20.21 8.25
N PRO A 285 13.70 -20.76 8.20
CA PRO A 285 12.48 -19.94 8.17
C PRO A 285 12.29 -19.04 9.39
N ASP A 286 12.88 -19.37 10.54
CA ASP A 286 12.87 -18.56 11.77
C ASP A 286 13.74 -17.30 11.68
N LEU A 287 14.68 -17.25 10.71
CA LEU A 287 15.47 -16.06 10.42
C LEU A 287 14.53 -14.95 9.89
N ALA A 288 14.70 -13.74 10.43
CA ALA A 288 13.97 -12.57 9.94
C ALA A 288 14.92 -11.59 9.25
N ILE A 289 14.66 -11.35 7.98
CA ILE A 289 15.38 -10.39 7.13
C ILE A 289 14.38 -9.64 6.23
N PRO A 290 14.77 -8.53 5.61
CA PRO A 290 13.91 -7.79 4.70
C PRO A 290 13.50 -8.57 3.45
N VAL A 291 12.52 -7.99 2.77
CA VAL A 291 12.04 -8.41 1.44
C VAL A 291 12.31 -7.31 0.44
N ARG A 292 12.96 -7.66 -0.67
CA ARG A 292 13.17 -6.82 -1.83
C ARG A 292 12.42 -7.41 -3.03
N CYS A 293 11.52 -6.64 -3.61
CA CYS A 293 10.65 -7.13 -4.67
C CYS A 293 11.22 -6.86 -6.06
N VAL A 294 10.97 -7.80 -6.96
CA VAL A 294 11.40 -7.78 -8.36
C VAL A 294 10.23 -8.10 -9.29
N LYS A 295 10.40 -7.73 -10.57
CA LYS A 295 9.46 -8.05 -11.66
C LYS A 295 10.24 -8.23 -12.96
N GLU A 296 9.83 -9.21 -13.79
CA GLU A 296 10.36 -9.43 -15.15
C GLU A 296 10.04 -8.27 -16.10
#